data_900b74bc8d72be8f8f8afde806a122c4
#
_entry.id   900b74bc8d72be8f8f8afde806a122c4
#
_cell.length_a   1.000
_cell.length_b   1.000
_cell.length_c   1.000
_cell.angle_alpha   90.00
_cell.angle_beta   90.00
_cell.angle_gamma   90.00
#
_symmetry.space_group_name_H-M   'P 1'
#
loop_
_entity.id
_entity.type
_entity.pdbx_description
1 polymer ?
#
loop_
_entity_poly.entity_id
_entity_poly.type
_entity_poly.pdbx_seq_one_letter_code
_entity_poly.pdbx_strand_id
1 'polypeptide(L)'
;MKLPVEITKKRKLETLVENKLTHTLESAEMHIFETHEKVKNFTLEFSHPLLVSMIEGRKIMNLGDMSPFDFVPGETLILPPNELMRVDFPDAALNRPTKCLAMTISEEMIRDTVVYLNEERAKVDNEWQFTDSNLYIPNDMAIQQIIQRMLFLFAEDHPSKDMFADFMLRELIIRVLQNEAKTNYTENAKELSGDSRLAYVINYIKENLSKQLTIKELSDQIHMSESNFHKVFKNELDISPIDFINNERIKLACDLLKDPNKQIKEVYAECGFNSLSYFIRVFKRKELISPGEYQLKVVAKKQWR
;
A
#
# COMPACT_ATOMS: atom_id res chain seq x y z
N MET A 1 -13.97 0.03 5.47
CA MET A 1 -14.59 -1.31 5.19
C MET A 1 -15.92 -1.45 5.89
N LYS A 2 -16.83 -2.29 5.36
CA LYS A 2 -18.12 -2.60 6.01
C LYS A 2 -18.13 -4.08 6.41
N LEU A 3 -18.49 -4.36 7.66
CA LEU A 3 -18.67 -5.74 8.13
C LEU A 3 -20.04 -6.27 7.70
N PRO A 4 -20.12 -7.52 7.22
CA PRO A 4 -21.39 -8.22 7.01
C PRO A 4 -22.23 -8.28 8.30
N VAL A 5 -23.56 -8.25 8.15
CA VAL A 5 -24.48 -8.30 9.31
C VAL A 5 -24.32 -9.61 10.09
N GLU A 6 -24.03 -10.70 9.39
CA GLU A 6 -23.78 -12.04 9.94
C GLU A 6 -22.60 -12.04 10.91
N ILE A 7 -21.56 -11.26 10.58
CA ILE A 7 -20.36 -11.11 11.41
C ILE A 7 -20.59 -10.16 12.58
N THR A 8 -21.54 -9.20 12.42
CA THR A 8 -21.82 -8.16 13.43
C THR A 8 -22.94 -8.50 14.40
N LYS A 9 -23.62 -9.65 14.25
CA LYS A 9 -24.71 -10.07 15.16
C LYS A 9 -24.24 -9.98 16.61
N LYS A 10 -25.12 -9.45 17.49
CA LYS A 10 -24.86 -9.26 18.94
C LYS A 10 -24.23 -10.50 19.54
N ARG A 11 -23.01 -10.35 20.01
CA ARG A 11 -22.23 -11.37 20.69
C ARG A 11 -22.00 -10.94 22.14
N LYS A 12 -21.83 -11.91 23.00
CA LYS A 12 -21.32 -11.67 24.35
C LYS A 12 -19.85 -11.29 24.19
N LEU A 13 -19.45 -10.15 24.73
CA LEU A 13 -18.03 -9.79 24.83
C LEU A 13 -17.39 -10.74 25.85
N GLU A 14 -16.36 -11.42 25.44
CA GLU A 14 -15.55 -12.27 26.32
C GLU A 14 -14.49 -11.42 27.01
N THR A 15 -13.93 -10.46 26.30
CA THR A 15 -12.93 -9.50 26.78
C THR A 15 -13.25 -8.12 26.26
N LEU A 16 -12.80 -7.06 26.97
CA LEU A 16 -12.94 -5.67 26.51
C LEU A 16 -11.81 -5.25 25.56
N VAL A 17 -10.69 -5.96 25.59
CA VAL A 17 -9.51 -5.68 24.76
C VAL A 17 -9.28 -6.88 23.86
N GLU A 18 -9.14 -6.59 22.56
CA GLU A 18 -8.89 -7.60 21.49
C GLU A 18 -9.85 -8.79 21.57
N ASN A 19 -11.16 -8.49 21.75
CA ASN A 19 -12.21 -9.49 21.71
C ASN A 19 -12.24 -10.12 20.30
N LYS A 20 -11.90 -11.40 20.21
CA LYS A 20 -11.59 -12.12 18.97
C LYS A 20 -12.80 -12.86 18.41
N LEU A 21 -13.06 -12.72 17.11
CA LEU A 21 -13.90 -13.63 16.33
C LEU A 21 -13.06 -14.27 15.24
N THR A 22 -13.15 -15.58 15.12
CA THR A 22 -12.41 -16.35 14.12
C THR A 22 -13.36 -16.96 13.09
N HIS A 23 -12.95 -16.88 11.83
CA HIS A 23 -13.54 -17.58 10.70
C HIS A 23 -12.41 -18.32 9.96
N THR A 24 -12.61 -19.59 9.68
CA THR A 24 -11.58 -20.45 9.06
C THR A 24 -12.04 -20.92 7.69
N LEU A 25 -11.12 -20.88 6.74
CA LEU A 25 -11.17 -21.50 5.41
C LEU A 25 -9.98 -22.46 5.29
N GLU A 26 -9.90 -23.23 4.20
CA GLU A 26 -8.78 -24.19 4.02
C GLU A 26 -7.42 -23.50 3.96
N SER A 27 -7.32 -22.37 3.24
CA SER A 27 -6.05 -21.70 2.97
C SER A 27 -5.80 -20.44 3.82
N ALA A 28 -6.76 -20.02 4.65
CA ALA A 28 -6.65 -18.82 5.46
C ALA A 28 -7.50 -18.85 6.72
N GLU A 29 -7.05 -18.19 7.75
CA GLU A 29 -7.82 -17.91 8.95
C GLU A 29 -7.98 -16.40 9.13
N MET A 30 -9.23 -15.94 9.27
CA MET A 30 -9.55 -14.54 9.47
C MET A 30 -10.00 -14.31 10.90
N HIS A 31 -9.42 -13.31 11.54
CA HIS A 31 -9.80 -12.85 12.86
C HIS A 31 -10.31 -11.42 12.79
N ILE A 32 -11.42 -11.14 13.45
CA ILE A 32 -11.88 -9.78 13.70
C ILE A 32 -11.68 -9.51 15.18
N PHE A 33 -10.91 -8.47 15.47
CA PHE A 33 -10.62 -8.02 16.82
C PHE A 33 -11.38 -6.74 17.12
N GLU A 34 -11.99 -6.67 18.30
CA GLU A 34 -12.70 -5.51 18.81
C GLU A 34 -12.15 -5.11 20.18
N THR A 35 -11.74 -3.85 20.33
CA THR A 35 -11.29 -3.29 21.61
C THR A 35 -12.23 -2.18 22.03
N HIS A 36 -12.79 -2.29 23.24
CA HIS A 36 -13.85 -1.47 23.78
C HIS A 36 -13.41 -0.54 24.93
N GLU A 37 -12.13 -0.54 25.26
CA GLU A 37 -11.57 0.35 26.29
C GLU A 37 -10.19 0.86 25.88
N LYS A 38 -9.77 1.98 26.49
CA LYS A 38 -8.45 2.55 26.24
C LYS A 38 -7.38 1.70 26.91
N VAL A 39 -6.42 1.25 26.12
CA VAL A 39 -5.27 0.48 26.62
C VAL A 39 -4.00 1.02 25.96
N LYS A 40 -2.90 0.94 26.72
CA LYS A 40 -1.55 1.27 26.23
C LYS A 40 -0.65 0.05 26.36
N ASN A 41 0.29 -0.04 25.45
CA ASN A 41 1.34 -1.07 25.43
C ASN A 41 0.78 -2.51 25.40
N PHE A 42 -0.36 -2.72 24.78
CA PHE A 42 -0.91 -4.06 24.62
C PHE A 42 -0.02 -4.85 23.65
N THR A 43 0.42 -6.02 24.06
CA THR A 43 1.37 -6.82 23.28
C THR A 43 0.65 -7.93 22.53
N LEU A 44 0.96 -8.05 21.24
CA LEU A 44 0.45 -9.08 20.35
C LEU A 44 1.61 -9.71 19.58
N GLU A 45 1.52 -11.04 19.36
CA GLU A 45 2.46 -11.82 18.57
C GLU A 45 1.69 -12.92 17.86
N PHE A 46 2.03 -13.22 16.62
CA PHE A 46 1.42 -14.30 15.83
C PHE A 46 2.50 -15.18 15.21
N SER A 47 2.27 -16.47 15.22
CA SER A 47 3.23 -17.49 14.73
C SER A 47 3.30 -17.62 13.20
N HIS A 48 2.40 -16.97 12.48
CA HIS A 48 2.32 -17.01 11.01
C HIS A 48 2.34 -15.61 10.41
N PRO A 49 2.72 -15.47 9.14
CA PRO A 49 2.61 -14.19 8.43
C PRO A 49 1.18 -13.64 8.54
N LEU A 50 1.07 -12.38 8.86
CA LEU A 50 -0.20 -11.73 9.19
C LEU A 50 -0.46 -10.52 8.32
N LEU A 51 -1.62 -10.50 7.67
CA LEU A 51 -2.17 -9.30 7.07
C LEU A 51 -3.13 -8.65 8.07
N VAL A 52 -2.88 -7.40 8.44
CA VAL A 52 -3.77 -6.64 9.33
C VAL A 52 -4.33 -5.44 8.58
N SER A 53 -5.64 -5.21 8.69
CA SER A 53 -6.29 -4.04 8.10
C SER A 53 -7.26 -3.39 9.08
N MET A 54 -7.23 -2.06 9.17
CA MET A 54 -8.12 -1.32 10.05
C MET A 54 -9.53 -1.20 9.45
N ILE A 55 -10.54 -1.49 10.26
CA ILE A 55 -11.96 -1.37 9.91
C ILE A 55 -12.57 -0.10 10.51
N GLU A 56 -12.34 0.13 11.81
CA GLU A 56 -12.93 1.25 12.56
C GLU A 56 -12.00 1.69 13.70
N GLY A 57 -11.99 2.97 13.99
CA GLY A 57 -11.18 3.53 15.06
C GLY A 57 -9.73 3.77 14.67
N ARG A 58 -8.84 3.81 15.66
CA ARG A 58 -7.41 4.07 15.50
C ARG A 58 -6.59 3.24 16.49
N LYS A 59 -5.46 2.73 16.02
CA LYS A 59 -4.40 2.14 16.83
C LYS A 59 -3.13 3.00 16.69
N ILE A 60 -2.30 3.06 17.71
CA ILE A 60 -0.91 3.51 17.56
C ILE A 60 -0.07 2.24 17.56
N MET A 61 0.64 2.00 16.47
CA MET A 61 1.47 0.82 16.28
C MET A 61 2.92 1.14 16.65
N ASN A 62 3.54 0.23 17.39
CA ASN A 62 4.98 0.23 17.67
C ASN A 62 5.52 -1.12 17.20
N LEU A 63 6.28 -1.12 16.11
CA LEU A 63 6.79 -2.31 15.41
C LEU A 63 8.29 -2.18 15.22
N GLY A 64 9.07 -3.14 15.74
CA GLY A 64 10.51 -3.19 15.56
C GLY A 64 11.20 -1.82 15.70
N ASP A 65 11.98 -1.44 14.71
CA ASP A 65 12.72 -0.16 14.65
C ASP A 65 11.90 1.00 14.02
N MET A 66 10.63 0.76 13.65
CA MET A 66 9.77 1.80 13.08
C MET A 66 9.38 2.83 14.15
N SER A 67 9.39 4.13 13.78
CA SER A 67 8.80 5.16 14.63
C SER A 67 7.31 4.88 14.85
N PRO A 68 6.78 5.10 16.07
CA PRO A 68 5.34 4.91 16.33
C PRO A 68 4.47 5.68 15.35
N PHE A 69 3.43 5.03 14.82
CA PHE A 69 2.55 5.64 13.83
C PHE A 69 1.08 5.33 14.10
N ASP A 70 0.20 6.23 13.64
CA ASP A 70 -1.24 6.02 13.64
C ASP A 70 -1.61 5.00 12.55
N PHE A 71 -2.36 3.97 12.93
CA PHE A 71 -2.92 2.97 12.02
C PHE A 71 -4.43 3.15 11.99
N VAL A 72 -4.96 3.54 10.81
CA VAL A 72 -6.34 4.00 10.62
C VAL A 72 -7.05 3.26 9.48
N PRO A 73 -8.40 3.35 9.38
CA PRO A 73 -9.14 2.70 8.30
C PRO A 73 -8.64 3.08 6.91
N GLY A 74 -8.47 2.06 6.06
CA GLY A 74 -7.89 2.19 4.71
C GLY A 74 -6.45 1.72 4.63
N GLU A 75 -5.79 1.51 5.75
CA GLU A 75 -4.41 1.08 5.83
C GLU A 75 -4.31 -0.43 6.08
N THR A 76 -3.26 -1.03 5.55
CA THR A 76 -2.96 -2.45 5.68
C THR A 76 -1.49 -2.64 6.06
N LEU A 77 -1.24 -3.58 6.97
CA LEU A 77 0.10 -4.02 7.36
C LEU A 77 0.27 -5.48 6.99
N ILE A 78 1.43 -5.84 6.48
CA ILE A 78 1.91 -7.22 6.40
C ILE A 78 3.01 -7.36 7.44
N LEU A 79 2.88 -8.38 8.27
CA LEU A 79 3.79 -8.64 9.38
C LEU A 79 4.39 -10.02 9.22
N PRO A 80 5.70 -10.21 9.43
CA PRO A 80 6.33 -11.51 9.45
C PRO A 80 5.86 -12.33 10.66
N PRO A 81 6.09 -13.66 10.66
CA PRO A 81 5.83 -14.48 11.82
C PRO A 81 6.67 -14.03 13.02
N ASN A 82 6.09 -14.15 14.21
CA ASN A 82 6.72 -13.81 15.50
C ASN A 82 7.15 -12.36 15.66
N GLU A 83 6.57 -11.43 14.86
CA GLU A 83 6.76 -9.99 15.07
C GLU A 83 6.05 -9.53 16.34
N LEU A 84 6.80 -8.96 17.26
CA LEU A 84 6.27 -8.42 18.52
C LEU A 84 5.67 -7.05 18.29
N MET A 85 4.35 -6.97 18.29
CA MET A 85 3.62 -5.70 18.19
C MET A 85 3.31 -5.15 19.57
N ARG A 86 3.56 -3.85 19.78
CA ARG A 86 3.01 -3.10 20.91
C ARG A 86 1.99 -2.09 20.39
N VAL A 87 0.78 -2.15 20.92
CA VAL A 87 -0.36 -1.42 20.37
C VAL A 87 -1.02 -0.59 21.46
N ASP A 88 -1.27 0.68 21.15
CA ASP A 88 -2.12 1.54 21.97
C ASP A 88 -3.49 1.72 21.31
N PHE A 89 -4.52 1.78 22.13
CA PHE A 89 -5.91 2.02 21.74
C PHE A 89 -6.39 3.35 22.36
N PRO A 90 -6.00 4.51 21.80
CA PRO A 90 -6.22 5.80 22.47
C PRO A 90 -7.68 6.23 22.49
N ASP A 91 -8.49 5.79 21.54
CA ASP A 91 -9.84 6.28 21.30
C ASP A 91 -10.93 5.22 21.54
N ALA A 92 -10.55 3.99 21.90
CA ALA A 92 -11.48 2.89 22.10
C ALA A 92 -12.42 3.12 23.28
N ALA A 93 -13.70 2.84 23.09
CA ALA A 93 -14.76 2.93 24.10
C ALA A 93 -15.89 1.94 23.81
N LEU A 94 -16.73 1.61 24.81
CA LEU A 94 -17.83 0.67 24.70
C LEU A 94 -18.81 1.00 23.53
N ASN A 95 -19.10 2.26 23.32
CA ASN A 95 -19.98 2.74 22.25
C ASN A 95 -19.25 3.10 20.95
N ARG A 96 -17.92 3.04 20.93
CA ARG A 96 -17.06 3.33 19.80
C ARG A 96 -15.80 2.46 19.84
N PRO A 97 -15.95 1.15 19.58
CA PRO A 97 -14.82 0.23 19.64
C PRO A 97 -13.84 0.48 18.48
N THR A 98 -12.58 0.15 18.73
CA THR A 98 -11.60 -0.01 17.66
C THR A 98 -11.74 -1.42 17.07
N LYS A 99 -11.85 -1.53 15.75
CA LYS A 99 -11.99 -2.81 15.06
C LYS A 99 -10.92 -2.98 14.00
N CYS A 100 -10.30 -4.15 13.98
CA CYS A 100 -9.39 -4.53 12.92
C CYS A 100 -9.65 -5.98 12.47
N LEU A 101 -9.27 -6.24 11.23
CA LEU A 101 -9.16 -7.56 10.66
C LEU A 101 -7.70 -7.99 10.72
N ALA A 102 -7.46 -9.22 11.12
CA ALA A 102 -6.18 -9.89 10.97
C ALA A 102 -6.41 -11.20 10.22
N MET A 103 -5.59 -11.49 9.22
CA MET A 103 -5.73 -12.68 8.39
C MET A 103 -4.37 -13.36 8.26
N THR A 104 -4.33 -14.65 8.62
CA THR A 104 -3.20 -15.52 8.35
C THR A 104 -3.41 -16.23 7.03
N ILE A 105 -2.36 -16.33 6.23
CA ILE A 105 -2.36 -17.04 4.95
C ILE A 105 -1.39 -18.21 5.08
N SER A 106 -1.75 -19.37 4.53
CA SER A 106 -0.87 -20.53 4.60
C SER A 106 0.44 -20.27 3.84
N GLU A 107 1.56 -20.71 4.39
CA GLU A 107 2.88 -20.58 3.75
C GLU A 107 2.93 -21.32 2.41
N GLU A 108 2.19 -22.41 2.27
CA GLU A 108 2.06 -23.14 1.01
C GLU A 108 1.42 -22.27 -0.07
N MET A 109 0.30 -21.58 0.23
CA MET A 109 -0.37 -20.67 -0.69
C MET A 109 0.56 -19.52 -1.11
N ILE A 110 1.33 -18.97 -0.18
CA ILE A 110 2.31 -17.92 -0.46
C ILE A 110 3.38 -18.47 -1.41
N ARG A 111 4.01 -19.59 -1.09
CA ARG A 111 5.06 -20.22 -1.89
C ARG A 111 4.59 -20.54 -3.31
N ASP A 112 3.44 -21.20 -3.44
CA ASP A 112 2.88 -21.56 -4.75
C ASP A 112 2.58 -20.36 -5.61
N THR A 113 2.10 -19.28 -4.98
CA THR A 113 1.82 -18.03 -5.69
C THR A 113 3.11 -17.33 -6.14
N VAL A 114 4.16 -17.36 -5.31
CA VAL A 114 5.49 -16.84 -5.67
C VAL A 114 6.11 -17.63 -6.82
N VAL A 115 6.06 -18.98 -6.78
CA VAL A 115 6.54 -19.83 -7.88
C VAL A 115 5.80 -19.49 -9.18
N TYR A 116 4.47 -19.49 -9.16
CA TYR A 116 3.66 -19.12 -10.32
C TYR A 116 4.01 -17.73 -10.87
N LEU A 117 4.21 -16.75 -9.99
CA LEU A 117 4.55 -15.39 -10.40
C LEU A 117 5.94 -15.31 -11.05
N ASN A 118 6.90 -16.09 -10.57
CA ASN A 118 8.24 -16.18 -11.16
C ASN A 118 8.22 -16.84 -12.54
N GLU A 119 7.38 -17.86 -12.75
CA GLU A 119 7.24 -18.53 -14.05
C GLU A 119 6.55 -17.62 -15.07
N GLU A 120 5.44 -16.97 -14.72
CA GLU A 120 4.58 -16.21 -15.64
C GLU A 120 4.99 -14.73 -15.77
N ARG A 121 5.62 -14.15 -14.75
CA ARG A 121 5.91 -12.72 -14.61
C ARG A 121 7.27 -12.47 -13.96
N ALA A 122 8.30 -13.19 -14.39
CA ALA A 122 9.65 -13.02 -13.84
C ALA A 122 10.07 -11.55 -13.81
N LYS A 123 10.76 -11.14 -12.75
CA LYS A 123 11.44 -9.85 -12.67
C LYS A 123 12.64 -9.82 -13.63
N VAL A 124 13.15 -8.63 -13.91
CA VAL A 124 14.26 -8.45 -14.84
C VAL A 124 15.59 -8.88 -14.24
N ASP A 125 15.83 -8.54 -13.01
CA ASP A 125 17.15 -8.73 -12.38
C ASP A 125 17.11 -9.68 -11.18
N ASN A 126 15.91 -9.93 -10.62
CA ASN A 126 15.73 -10.74 -9.43
C ASN A 126 14.47 -11.62 -9.56
N GLU A 127 14.26 -12.49 -8.60
CA GLU A 127 13.02 -13.25 -8.46
C GLU A 127 12.04 -12.55 -7.51
N TRP A 128 10.76 -12.87 -7.67
CA TRP A 128 9.77 -12.52 -6.66
C TRP A 128 10.04 -13.37 -5.42
N GLN A 129 10.03 -12.72 -4.28
CA GLN A 129 10.21 -13.36 -2.98
C GLN A 129 9.25 -12.72 -2.00
N PHE A 130 8.66 -13.51 -1.13
CA PHE A 130 7.94 -12.99 0.01
C PHE A 130 8.97 -12.74 1.12
N THR A 131 9.13 -11.49 1.53
CA THR A 131 10.15 -11.12 2.52
C THR A 131 9.57 -11.13 3.93
N ASP A 132 10.40 -11.52 4.89
CA ASP A 132 10.08 -11.48 6.32
C ASP A 132 10.31 -10.06 6.88
N SER A 133 9.72 -9.06 6.24
CA SER A 133 9.80 -7.66 6.66
C SER A 133 8.43 -7.05 6.87
N ASN A 134 8.36 -6.07 7.76
CA ASN A 134 7.15 -5.29 7.97
C ASN A 134 6.85 -4.42 6.74
N LEU A 135 5.69 -4.61 6.12
CA LEU A 135 5.25 -3.82 4.97
C LEU A 135 4.00 -3.02 5.32
N TYR A 136 4.12 -1.71 5.26
CA TYR A 136 3.00 -0.79 5.43
C TYR A 136 2.45 -0.34 4.07
N ILE A 137 1.16 -0.58 3.84
CA ILE A 137 0.46 -0.27 2.59
C ILE A 137 -0.66 0.73 2.89
N PRO A 138 -0.44 2.03 2.68
CA PRO A 138 -1.47 3.04 2.88
C PRO A 138 -2.43 3.10 1.70
N ASN A 139 -3.74 3.10 1.98
CA ASN A 139 -4.80 3.47 1.04
C ASN A 139 -4.78 2.77 -0.34
N ASP A 140 -4.37 1.50 -0.41
CA ASP A 140 -4.47 0.72 -1.65
C ASP A 140 -5.91 0.24 -1.85
N MET A 141 -6.60 0.85 -2.82
CA MET A 141 -8.01 0.56 -3.12
C MET A 141 -8.23 -0.87 -3.60
N ALA A 142 -7.28 -1.45 -4.34
CA ALA A 142 -7.44 -2.80 -4.87
C ALA A 142 -7.31 -3.85 -3.75
N ILE A 143 -6.34 -3.70 -2.87
CA ILE A 143 -6.19 -4.53 -1.68
C ILE A 143 -7.42 -4.39 -0.78
N GLN A 144 -7.91 -3.16 -0.56
CA GLN A 144 -9.11 -2.92 0.24
C GLN A 144 -10.37 -3.59 -0.35
N GLN A 145 -10.53 -3.61 -1.67
CA GLN A 145 -11.64 -4.28 -2.34
C GLN A 145 -11.59 -5.80 -2.18
N ILE A 146 -10.40 -6.40 -2.30
CA ILE A 146 -10.21 -7.83 -2.07
C ILE A 146 -10.56 -8.19 -0.63
N ILE A 147 -10.01 -7.48 0.35
CA ILE A 147 -10.29 -7.70 1.77
C ILE A 147 -11.79 -7.54 2.06
N GLN A 148 -12.43 -6.51 1.49
CA GLN A 148 -13.86 -6.30 1.64
C GLN A 148 -14.68 -7.46 1.06
N ARG A 149 -14.30 -8.00 -0.12
CA ARG A 149 -14.98 -9.15 -0.73
C ARG A 149 -14.76 -10.42 0.09
N MET A 150 -13.56 -10.64 0.60
CA MET A 150 -13.26 -11.76 1.49
C MET A 150 -14.09 -11.74 2.77
N LEU A 151 -14.28 -10.55 3.39
CA LEU A 151 -15.15 -10.41 4.56
C LEU A 151 -16.58 -10.93 4.29
N PHE A 152 -17.14 -10.65 3.11
CA PHE A 152 -18.45 -11.17 2.73
C PHE A 152 -18.40 -12.67 2.45
N LEU A 153 -17.34 -13.15 1.79
CA LEU A 153 -17.18 -14.58 1.48
C LEU A 153 -17.13 -15.44 2.75
N PHE A 154 -16.45 -14.97 3.81
CA PHE A 154 -16.42 -15.68 5.09
C PHE A 154 -17.81 -15.85 5.72
N ALA A 155 -18.75 -14.94 5.42
CA ALA A 155 -20.14 -14.98 5.88
C ALA A 155 -21.07 -15.76 4.94
N GLU A 156 -20.63 -16.11 3.74
CA GLU A 156 -21.42 -16.87 2.76
C GLU A 156 -21.46 -18.36 3.11
N ASP A 157 -22.60 -19.02 2.87
CA ASP A 157 -22.73 -20.46 2.88
C ASP A 157 -22.81 -20.97 1.44
N HIS A 158 -21.65 -20.99 0.76
CA HIS A 158 -21.54 -21.41 -0.64
C HIS A 158 -20.58 -22.61 -0.74
N PRO A 159 -20.95 -23.69 -1.48
CA PRO A 159 -20.11 -24.89 -1.57
C PRO A 159 -18.73 -24.69 -2.20
N SER A 160 -18.57 -23.63 -2.98
CA SER A 160 -17.28 -23.28 -3.62
C SER A 160 -16.58 -22.11 -2.94
N LYS A 161 -16.91 -21.77 -1.70
CA LYS A 161 -16.34 -20.59 -1.05
C LYS A 161 -14.81 -20.67 -0.88
N ASP A 162 -14.28 -21.85 -0.58
CA ASP A 162 -12.83 -22.05 -0.44
C ASP A 162 -12.10 -21.81 -1.76
N MET A 163 -12.65 -22.30 -2.88
CA MET A 163 -12.09 -22.02 -4.21
C MET A 163 -12.13 -20.52 -4.55
N PHE A 164 -13.19 -19.80 -4.19
CA PHE A 164 -13.26 -18.35 -4.38
C PHE A 164 -12.24 -17.63 -3.49
N ALA A 165 -12.06 -18.09 -2.25
CA ALA A 165 -11.04 -17.56 -1.35
C ALA A 165 -9.64 -17.75 -1.93
N ASP A 166 -9.31 -18.91 -2.47
CA ASP A 166 -8.01 -19.21 -3.06
C ASP A 166 -7.66 -18.23 -4.20
N PHE A 167 -8.60 -17.95 -5.10
CA PHE A 167 -8.39 -16.95 -6.16
C PHE A 167 -8.13 -15.55 -5.60
N MET A 168 -8.89 -15.13 -4.60
CA MET A 168 -8.72 -13.82 -3.97
C MET A 168 -7.43 -13.73 -3.16
N LEU A 169 -7.03 -14.80 -2.48
CA LEU A 169 -5.77 -14.87 -1.75
C LEU A 169 -4.56 -14.78 -2.69
N ARG A 170 -4.59 -15.50 -3.82
CA ARG A 170 -3.54 -15.39 -4.85
C ARG A 170 -3.44 -13.97 -5.41
N GLU A 171 -4.58 -13.35 -5.74
CA GLU A 171 -4.59 -11.94 -6.16
C GLU A 171 -4.00 -11.03 -5.08
N LEU A 172 -4.39 -11.22 -3.82
CA LEU A 172 -3.92 -10.44 -2.69
C LEU A 172 -2.39 -10.56 -2.52
N ILE A 173 -1.86 -11.79 -2.54
CA ILE A 173 -0.41 -12.05 -2.43
C ILE A 173 0.35 -11.34 -3.58
N ILE A 174 -0.12 -11.47 -4.82
CA ILE A 174 0.51 -10.82 -5.98
C ILE A 174 0.54 -9.31 -5.79
N ARG A 175 -0.56 -8.69 -5.36
CA ARG A 175 -0.62 -7.24 -5.11
C ARG A 175 0.28 -6.78 -3.98
N VAL A 176 0.40 -7.57 -2.92
CA VAL A 176 1.33 -7.32 -1.81
C VAL A 176 2.77 -7.34 -2.33
N LEU A 177 3.17 -8.36 -3.06
CA LEU A 177 4.52 -8.47 -3.65
C LEU A 177 4.83 -7.32 -4.61
N GLN A 178 3.86 -6.89 -5.43
CA GLN A 178 4.01 -5.74 -6.32
C GLN A 178 4.13 -4.43 -5.54
N ASN A 179 3.36 -4.25 -4.46
CA ASN A 179 3.49 -3.07 -3.59
C ASN A 179 4.84 -3.03 -2.90
N GLU A 180 5.32 -4.16 -2.40
CA GLU A 180 6.65 -4.26 -1.78
C GLU A 180 7.75 -3.91 -2.78
N ALA A 181 7.74 -4.51 -3.96
CA ALA A 181 8.70 -4.20 -5.02
C ALA A 181 8.65 -2.71 -5.39
N LYS A 182 7.46 -2.14 -5.55
CA LYS A 182 7.26 -0.72 -5.84
C LYS A 182 7.83 0.17 -4.73
N THR A 183 7.60 -0.15 -3.47
CA THR A 183 8.14 0.59 -2.32
C THR A 183 9.66 0.53 -2.33
N ASN A 184 10.24 -0.67 -2.46
CA ASN A 184 11.69 -0.86 -2.52
C ASN A 184 12.33 -0.06 -3.67
N TYR A 185 11.77 -0.11 -4.88
CA TYR A 185 12.27 0.68 -6.00
C TYR A 185 12.07 2.19 -5.82
N THR A 186 10.99 2.61 -5.16
CA THR A 186 10.74 4.05 -4.98
C THR A 186 11.53 4.65 -3.82
N GLU A 187 11.79 3.91 -2.77
CA GLU A 187 12.51 4.42 -1.59
C GLU A 187 14.02 4.18 -1.69
N ASN A 188 14.43 3.01 -2.16
CA ASN A 188 15.82 2.56 -2.15
C ASN A 188 16.46 2.53 -3.56
N ALA A 189 15.87 3.22 -4.56
CA ALA A 189 16.36 3.19 -5.95
C ALA A 189 17.85 3.53 -6.08
N LYS A 190 18.35 4.48 -5.30
CA LYS A 190 19.74 4.89 -5.33
C LYS A 190 20.68 3.79 -4.84
N GLU A 191 20.33 3.12 -3.76
CA GLU A 191 21.13 2.04 -3.17
C GLU A 191 21.13 0.80 -4.08
N LEU A 192 19.96 0.48 -4.65
CA LEU A 192 19.77 -0.65 -5.55
C LEU A 192 20.27 -0.41 -6.97
N SER A 193 20.65 0.82 -7.33
CA SER A 193 21.02 1.20 -8.71
C SER A 193 22.30 0.51 -9.24
N GLY A 194 23.13 -0.03 -8.35
CA GLY A 194 24.30 -0.84 -8.74
C GLY A 194 23.94 -2.26 -9.18
N ASP A 195 22.88 -2.83 -8.65
CA ASP A 195 22.54 -4.24 -8.78
C ASP A 195 21.26 -4.49 -9.60
N SER A 196 20.45 -3.43 -9.84
CA SER A 196 19.19 -3.53 -10.57
C SER A 196 19.07 -2.45 -11.64
N ARG A 197 18.87 -2.89 -12.88
CA ARG A 197 18.65 -2.01 -14.04
C ARG A 197 17.38 -1.16 -13.88
N LEU A 198 16.34 -1.72 -13.30
CA LEU A 198 15.09 -0.98 -13.05
C LEU A 198 15.30 0.07 -11.96
N ALA A 199 15.99 -0.26 -10.86
CA ALA A 199 16.33 0.71 -9.81
C ALA A 199 17.22 1.84 -10.36
N TYR A 200 18.17 1.52 -11.22
CA TYR A 200 19.01 2.51 -11.90
C TYR A 200 18.16 3.53 -12.67
N VAL A 201 17.25 3.05 -13.52
CA VAL A 201 16.38 3.93 -14.33
C VAL A 201 15.43 4.74 -13.44
N ILE A 202 14.91 4.16 -12.38
CA ILE A 202 14.05 4.89 -11.43
C ILE A 202 14.83 6.00 -10.73
N ASN A 203 16.05 5.73 -10.30
CA ASN A 203 16.92 6.76 -9.72
C ASN A 203 17.23 7.86 -10.75
N TYR A 204 17.57 7.48 -11.98
CA TYR A 204 17.81 8.42 -13.06
C TYR A 204 16.61 9.33 -13.33
N ILE A 205 15.39 8.75 -13.37
CA ILE A 205 14.15 9.53 -13.52
C ILE A 205 14.03 10.56 -12.40
N LYS A 206 14.23 10.16 -11.15
CA LYS A 206 14.09 11.04 -9.98
C LYS A 206 15.09 12.20 -9.98
N GLU A 207 16.31 11.94 -10.42
CA GLU A 207 17.35 12.96 -10.50
C GLU A 207 17.19 13.92 -11.71
N ASN A 208 16.37 13.53 -12.71
CA ASN A 208 16.24 14.28 -13.96
C ASN A 208 14.79 14.72 -14.28
N LEU A 209 13.93 14.87 -13.28
CA LEU A 209 12.50 15.19 -13.47
C LEU A 209 12.25 16.46 -14.27
N SER A 210 13.13 17.47 -14.14
CA SER A 210 13.04 18.74 -14.89
C SER A 210 13.38 18.62 -16.38
N LYS A 211 14.06 17.52 -16.79
CA LYS A 211 14.45 17.28 -18.18
C LYS A 211 13.33 16.61 -18.97
N GLN A 212 13.46 16.63 -20.30
CA GLN A 212 12.64 15.79 -21.16
C GLN A 212 13.11 14.35 -21.05
N LEU A 213 12.26 13.49 -20.46
CA LEU A 213 12.51 12.06 -20.34
C LEU A 213 11.67 11.34 -21.39
N THR A 214 12.30 10.67 -22.32
CA THR A 214 11.63 9.84 -23.32
C THR A 214 11.74 8.36 -22.98
N ILE A 215 10.72 7.59 -23.34
CA ILE A 215 10.73 6.13 -23.12
C ILE A 215 11.91 5.49 -23.83
N LYS A 216 12.21 5.95 -25.05
CA LYS A 216 13.34 5.46 -25.83
C LYS A 216 14.66 5.65 -25.07
N GLU A 217 14.95 6.88 -24.60
CA GLU A 217 16.16 7.17 -23.84
C GLU A 217 16.28 6.28 -22.59
N LEU A 218 15.20 6.14 -21.82
CA LEU A 218 15.20 5.36 -20.59
C LEU A 218 15.40 3.86 -20.86
N SER A 219 14.76 3.32 -21.92
CA SER A 219 14.93 1.92 -22.29
C SER A 219 16.32 1.63 -22.84
N ASP A 220 16.90 2.55 -23.63
CA ASP A 220 18.25 2.43 -24.18
C ASP A 220 19.31 2.37 -23.05
N GLN A 221 19.16 3.16 -21.98
CA GLN A 221 20.06 3.17 -20.85
C GLN A 221 20.20 1.81 -20.13
N ILE A 222 19.17 1.00 -20.19
CA ILE A 222 19.17 -0.33 -19.55
C ILE A 222 19.16 -1.47 -20.57
N HIS A 223 19.50 -1.17 -21.83
CA HIS A 223 19.63 -2.12 -22.93
C HIS A 223 18.34 -2.95 -23.15
N MET A 224 17.17 -2.28 -23.14
CA MET A 224 15.86 -2.89 -23.41
C MET A 224 15.19 -2.25 -24.61
N SER A 225 14.33 -3.01 -25.30
CA SER A 225 13.37 -2.41 -26.22
C SER A 225 12.29 -1.62 -25.45
N GLU A 226 11.73 -0.58 -26.06
CA GLU A 226 10.66 0.22 -25.44
C GLU A 226 9.48 -0.65 -24.98
N SER A 227 9.10 -1.65 -25.81
CA SER A 227 8.01 -2.58 -25.49
C SER A 227 8.33 -3.43 -24.24
N ASN A 228 9.56 -3.96 -24.14
CA ASN A 228 9.99 -4.72 -22.98
C ASN A 228 10.07 -3.85 -21.74
N PHE A 229 10.61 -2.64 -21.88
CA PHE A 229 10.66 -1.64 -20.79
C PHE A 229 9.27 -1.34 -20.21
N HIS A 230 8.27 -1.09 -21.08
CA HIS A 230 6.89 -0.90 -20.65
C HIS A 230 6.34 -2.12 -19.89
N LYS A 231 6.58 -3.33 -20.42
CA LYS A 231 6.13 -4.58 -19.82
C LYS A 231 6.72 -4.79 -18.43
N VAL A 232 8.03 -4.63 -18.31
CA VAL A 232 8.77 -4.77 -17.05
C VAL A 232 8.29 -3.77 -16.00
N PHE A 233 8.24 -2.49 -16.38
CA PHE A 233 7.78 -1.43 -15.51
C PHE A 233 6.36 -1.68 -14.97
N LYS A 234 5.45 -2.13 -15.87
CA LYS A 234 4.10 -2.49 -15.47
C LYS A 234 4.04 -3.74 -14.61
N ASN A 235 4.92 -4.72 -14.87
CA ASN A 235 4.96 -5.97 -14.11
C ASN A 235 5.45 -5.75 -12.68
N GLU A 236 6.52 -4.96 -12.49
CA GLU A 236 7.19 -4.82 -11.20
C GLU A 236 6.66 -3.66 -10.36
N LEU A 237 6.09 -2.61 -11.00
CA LEU A 237 5.60 -1.41 -10.32
C LEU A 237 4.09 -1.20 -10.44
N ASP A 238 3.38 -2.06 -11.19
CA ASP A 238 1.94 -1.96 -11.51
C ASP A 238 1.53 -0.60 -12.12
N ILE A 239 2.47 0.11 -12.75
CA ILE A 239 2.27 1.44 -13.31
C ILE A 239 3.08 1.60 -14.59
N SER A 240 2.60 2.40 -15.55
CA SER A 240 3.39 2.70 -16.73
C SER A 240 4.57 3.64 -16.42
N PRO A 241 5.69 3.58 -17.19
CA PRO A 241 6.81 4.50 -17.02
C PRO A 241 6.39 5.98 -17.09
N ILE A 242 5.48 6.31 -18.02
CA ILE A 242 4.96 7.68 -18.17
C ILE A 242 4.15 8.12 -16.94
N ASP A 243 3.31 7.24 -16.40
CA ASP A 243 2.55 7.56 -15.19
C ASP A 243 3.46 7.65 -13.97
N PHE A 244 4.53 6.84 -13.89
CA PHE A 244 5.54 6.97 -12.85
C PHE A 244 6.24 8.33 -12.91
N ILE A 245 6.76 8.74 -14.08
CA ILE A 245 7.37 10.06 -14.28
C ILE A 245 6.40 11.18 -13.88
N ASN A 246 5.15 11.09 -14.34
CA ASN A 246 4.15 12.09 -14.01
C ASN A 246 3.86 12.13 -12.50
N ASN A 247 3.82 10.98 -11.82
CA ASN A 247 3.61 10.93 -10.36
C ASN A 247 4.75 11.62 -9.61
N GLU A 248 5.99 11.32 -9.96
CA GLU A 248 7.16 11.95 -9.32
C GLU A 248 7.20 13.47 -9.60
N ARG A 249 6.88 13.88 -10.82
CA ARG A 249 6.74 15.31 -11.17
C ARG A 249 5.63 16.02 -10.38
N ILE A 250 4.51 15.35 -10.12
CA ILE A 250 3.43 15.94 -9.29
C ILE A 250 3.85 16.03 -7.83
N LYS A 251 4.57 15.05 -7.29
CA LYS A 251 5.15 15.15 -5.94
C LYS A 251 6.06 16.37 -5.82
N LEU A 252 6.98 16.56 -6.78
CA LEU A 252 7.84 17.73 -6.85
C LEU A 252 7.02 19.02 -6.94
N ALA A 253 5.97 19.05 -7.78
CA ALA A 253 5.08 20.21 -7.89
C ALA A 253 4.38 20.53 -6.57
N CYS A 254 3.90 19.51 -5.83
CA CYS A 254 3.30 19.69 -4.52
C CYS A 254 4.29 20.32 -3.52
N ASP A 255 5.55 19.92 -3.57
CA ASP A 255 6.60 20.51 -2.71
C ASP A 255 6.90 21.96 -3.09
N LEU A 256 7.03 22.27 -4.38
CA LEU A 256 7.24 23.64 -4.86
C LEU A 256 6.06 24.56 -4.53
N LEU A 257 4.83 24.07 -4.62
CA LEU A 257 3.61 24.81 -4.31
C LEU A 257 3.40 25.11 -2.81
N LYS A 258 4.25 24.57 -1.93
CA LYS A 258 4.29 25.00 -0.51
C LYS A 258 4.84 26.41 -0.33
N ASP A 259 5.54 26.95 -1.33
CA ASP A 259 5.96 28.34 -1.40
C ASP A 259 4.84 29.21 -2.03
N PRO A 260 4.25 30.16 -1.29
CA PRO A 260 3.18 31.01 -1.80
C PRO A 260 3.62 31.95 -2.94
N ASN A 261 4.92 32.20 -3.08
CA ASN A 261 5.47 33.09 -4.09
C ASN A 261 5.72 32.40 -5.43
N LYS A 262 5.73 31.08 -5.48
CA LYS A 262 5.92 30.32 -6.72
C LYS A 262 4.68 30.42 -7.62
N GLN A 263 4.90 30.83 -8.89
CA GLN A 263 3.83 30.88 -9.87
C GLN A 263 3.59 29.52 -10.51
N ILE A 264 2.33 29.18 -10.76
CA ILE A 264 1.96 27.88 -11.36
C ILE A 264 2.68 27.66 -12.71
N LYS A 265 2.87 28.75 -13.49
CA LYS A 265 3.58 28.71 -14.77
C LYS A 265 5.10 28.43 -14.66
N GLU A 266 5.68 28.66 -13.50
CA GLU A 266 7.08 28.33 -13.21
C GLU A 266 7.17 26.87 -12.73
N VAL A 267 6.27 26.49 -11.83
CA VAL A 267 6.22 25.14 -11.25
C VAL A 267 6.08 24.06 -12.32
N TYR A 268 5.17 24.21 -13.32
CA TYR A 268 5.04 23.18 -14.34
C TYR A 268 6.31 22.98 -15.16
N ALA A 269 7.04 24.08 -15.45
CA ALA A 269 8.28 24.02 -16.21
C ALA A 269 9.42 23.41 -15.38
N GLU A 270 9.57 23.81 -14.11
CA GLU A 270 10.55 23.25 -13.17
C GLU A 270 10.33 21.75 -12.96
N CYS A 271 9.08 21.27 -12.99
CA CYS A 271 8.74 19.87 -12.92
C CYS A 271 8.92 19.11 -14.26
N GLY A 272 9.37 19.77 -15.33
CA GLY A 272 9.63 19.15 -16.63
C GLY A 272 8.40 18.83 -17.46
N PHE A 273 7.25 19.44 -17.20
CA PHE A 273 6.09 19.34 -18.09
C PHE A 273 6.23 20.26 -19.30
N ASN A 274 5.91 19.76 -20.49
CA ASN A 274 5.98 20.52 -21.73
C ASN A 274 4.77 21.43 -21.98
N SER A 275 3.69 21.27 -21.21
CA SER A 275 2.44 21.99 -21.40
C SER A 275 1.75 22.23 -20.06
N LEU A 276 1.40 23.51 -19.80
CA LEU A 276 0.62 23.91 -18.63
C LEU A 276 -0.74 23.17 -18.56
N SER A 277 -1.41 23.05 -19.70
CA SER A 277 -2.72 22.38 -19.77
C SER A 277 -2.61 20.88 -19.42
N TYR A 278 -1.54 20.22 -19.89
CA TYR A 278 -1.28 18.82 -19.54
C TYR A 278 -0.94 18.68 -18.05
N PHE A 279 -0.08 19.56 -17.52
CA PHE A 279 0.23 19.60 -16.09
C PHE A 279 -1.02 19.74 -15.22
N ILE A 280 -1.87 20.75 -15.49
CA ILE A 280 -3.11 20.97 -14.73
C ILE A 280 -4.01 19.72 -14.76
N ARG A 281 -4.15 19.08 -15.91
CA ARG A 281 -4.95 17.86 -16.06
C ARG A 281 -4.39 16.69 -15.24
N VAL A 282 -3.07 16.46 -15.29
CA VAL A 282 -2.41 15.40 -14.51
C VAL A 282 -2.50 15.71 -13.02
N PHE A 283 -2.24 16.95 -12.62
CA PHE A 283 -2.32 17.38 -11.22
C PHE A 283 -3.73 17.17 -10.64
N LYS A 284 -4.78 17.65 -11.35
CA LYS A 284 -6.18 17.42 -10.92
C LYS A 284 -6.54 15.94 -10.82
N ARG A 285 -6.05 15.11 -11.71
CA ARG A 285 -6.29 13.65 -11.66
C ARG A 285 -5.68 13.02 -10.41
N LYS A 286 -4.53 13.53 -9.93
CA LYS A 286 -3.79 12.97 -8.79
C LYS A 286 -4.23 13.57 -7.45
N GLU A 287 -4.32 14.89 -7.38
CA GLU A 287 -4.60 15.62 -6.13
C GLU A 287 -6.09 15.96 -5.95
N LEU A 288 -6.94 15.62 -6.94
CA LEU A 288 -8.39 15.89 -6.98
C LEU A 288 -8.78 17.37 -6.95
N ILE A 289 -7.80 18.28 -6.91
CA ILE A 289 -7.96 19.74 -6.94
C ILE A 289 -6.96 20.35 -7.90
N SER A 290 -7.16 21.61 -8.31
CA SER A 290 -6.22 22.31 -9.18
C SER A 290 -4.93 22.71 -8.42
N PRO A 291 -3.80 22.95 -9.15
CA PRO A 291 -2.57 23.41 -8.52
C PRO A 291 -2.75 24.70 -7.70
N GLY A 292 -3.57 25.64 -8.18
CA GLY A 292 -3.87 26.88 -7.46
C GLY A 292 -4.69 26.65 -6.19
N GLU A 293 -5.70 25.80 -6.23
CA GLU A 293 -6.48 25.41 -5.03
C GLU A 293 -5.61 24.67 -4.02
N TYR A 294 -4.69 23.82 -4.50
CA TYR A 294 -3.72 23.13 -3.64
C TYR A 294 -2.83 24.12 -2.91
N GLN A 295 -2.21 25.07 -3.65
CA GLN A 295 -1.34 26.10 -3.08
C GLN A 295 -2.08 26.93 -2.01
N LEU A 296 -3.29 27.38 -2.29
CA LEU A 296 -4.11 28.13 -1.33
C LEU A 296 -4.38 27.32 -0.05
N LYS A 297 -4.73 26.04 -0.18
CA LYS A 297 -4.98 25.17 0.97
C LYS A 297 -3.75 24.94 1.86
N VAL A 298 -2.58 24.74 1.23
CA VAL A 298 -1.33 24.46 1.97
C VAL A 298 -0.83 25.71 2.67
N VAL A 299 -0.91 26.87 2.03
CA VAL A 299 -0.51 28.16 2.60
C VAL A 299 -1.42 28.54 3.77
N ALA A 300 -2.74 28.40 3.61
CA ALA A 300 -3.70 28.64 4.70
C ALA A 300 -3.42 27.76 5.94
N LYS A 301 -3.10 26.48 5.76
CA LYS A 301 -2.74 25.60 6.89
C LYS A 301 -1.45 26.00 7.63
N LYS A 302 -0.52 26.69 6.98
CA LYS A 302 0.72 27.18 7.62
C LYS A 302 0.51 28.43 8.48
N GLN A 303 -0.53 29.23 8.18
CA GLN A 303 -0.83 30.47 8.93
C GLN A 303 -1.56 30.21 10.27
N TRP A 304 -2.06 28.97 10.48
CA TRP A 304 -2.80 28.59 11.69
C TRP A 304 -1.99 27.66 12.63
N ARG A 305 -0.69 27.53 12.41
CA ARG A 305 0.28 26.87 13.30
C ARG A 305 1.31 27.84 13.80
#